data_667f8c01351e1985bd77b89b5f115e6d
#
_entry.id   667f8c01351e1985bd77b89b5f115e6d
#
_cell.length_a   1.000
_cell.length_b   1.000
_cell.length_c   1.000
_cell.angle_alpha   90.00
_cell.angle_beta   90.00
_cell.angle_gamma   90.00
#
_symmetry.space_group_name_H-M   'P 1'
#
loop_
_entity.id
_entity.type
_entity.pdbx_description
1 polymer ?
#
loop_
_entity_poly.entity_id
_entity_poly.type
_entity_poly.pdbx_seq_one_letter_code
_entity_poly.pdbx_strand_id
1 'polypeptide(L)'
;SMSMEFFAYPGVPDFFGDDAKKYFYGHLEGAIRFLPYGCAIDEFQHLVYENPQWSPADRNAAWKRLEAEYMPHIDYTDHAFLTQGTYWQSQLHLVGMPFYYIDYCLAQICAFQFWLKDEENHENAWADNVRLCRAGGSKGFLELVELAGLENPFLDGVMEKIAAKVTKRLGELS
;
A
#
# COMPACT_ATOMS: atom_id res chain seq x y z
N SER A 1 -9.18 -8.22 -1.94
CA SER A 1 -10.18 -7.14 -1.87
C SER A 1 -9.70 -5.89 -2.58
N MET A 2 -8.48 -5.40 -2.34
CA MET A 2 -7.92 -4.18 -2.95
C MET A 2 -8.06 -4.13 -4.49
N SER A 3 -7.78 -5.24 -5.19
CA SER A 3 -7.97 -5.30 -6.66
C SER A 3 -9.42 -5.05 -7.08
N MET A 4 -10.39 -5.49 -6.27
CA MET A 4 -11.83 -5.29 -6.56
C MET A 4 -12.23 -3.82 -6.49
N GLU A 5 -11.55 -3.01 -5.68
CA GLU A 5 -11.79 -1.57 -5.60
C GLU A 5 -11.47 -0.89 -6.95
N PHE A 6 -10.42 -1.33 -7.63
CA PHE A 6 -10.06 -0.85 -8.98
C PHE A 6 -11.00 -1.41 -10.05
N PHE A 7 -11.32 -2.69 -10.03
CA PHE A 7 -12.29 -3.27 -10.97
C PHE A 7 -13.68 -2.64 -10.84
N ALA A 8 -14.01 -2.06 -9.70
CA ALA A 8 -15.28 -1.37 -9.48
C ALA A 8 -15.31 0.08 -10.03
N TYR A 9 -14.20 0.61 -10.54
CA TYR A 9 -14.12 1.99 -11.06
C TYR A 9 -15.19 2.35 -12.09
N PRO A 10 -15.56 1.49 -13.05
CA PRO A 10 -16.64 1.81 -14.01
C PRO A 10 -18.00 2.11 -13.34
N GLY A 11 -18.27 1.54 -12.17
CA GLY A 11 -19.50 1.77 -11.41
C GLY A 11 -19.47 2.98 -10.47
N VAL A 12 -18.31 3.57 -10.23
CA VAL A 12 -18.16 4.71 -9.29
C VAL A 12 -19.06 5.89 -9.61
N PRO A 13 -19.26 6.29 -10.89
CA PRO A 13 -20.18 7.39 -11.22
C PRO A 13 -21.63 7.15 -10.81
N ASP A 14 -22.07 5.90 -10.72
CA ASP A 14 -23.43 5.55 -10.30
C ASP A 14 -23.67 5.89 -8.82
N PHE A 15 -22.61 5.91 -8.00
CA PHE A 15 -22.67 6.20 -6.58
C PHE A 15 -22.33 7.65 -6.24
N PHE A 16 -21.37 8.24 -6.97
CA PHE A 16 -20.79 9.55 -6.65
C PHE A 16 -21.16 10.66 -7.65
N GLY A 17 -21.78 10.33 -8.79
CA GLY A 17 -22.17 11.32 -9.79
C GLY A 17 -21.00 12.23 -10.18
N ASP A 18 -21.19 13.55 -10.03
CA ASP A 18 -20.18 14.57 -10.36
C ASP A 18 -18.95 14.52 -9.46
N ASP A 19 -19.04 13.93 -8.27
CA ASP A 19 -17.90 13.73 -7.34
C ASP A 19 -17.04 12.50 -7.67
N ALA A 20 -17.37 11.71 -8.72
CA ALA A 20 -16.61 10.53 -9.10
C ALA A 20 -15.12 10.82 -9.34
N LYS A 21 -14.79 11.94 -9.97
CA LYS A 21 -13.40 12.37 -10.20
C LYS A 21 -12.64 12.56 -8.87
N LYS A 22 -13.28 13.14 -7.89
CA LYS A 22 -12.73 13.36 -6.54
C LYS A 22 -12.52 12.02 -5.81
N TYR A 23 -13.45 11.08 -5.97
CA TYR A 23 -13.29 9.74 -5.43
C TYR A 23 -12.06 9.04 -6.03
N PHE A 24 -11.92 9.03 -7.37
CA PHE A 24 -10.76 8.41 -8.02
C PHE A 24 -9.43 9.00 -7.57
N TYR A 25 -9.37 10.33 -7.46
CA TYR A 25 -8.19 11.00 -6.95
C TYR A 25 -7.85 10.55 -5.52
N GLY A 26 -8.81 10.64 -4.60
CA GLY A 26 -8.60 10.30 -3.19
C GLY A 26 -8.26 8.82 -2.98
N HIS A 27 -8.92 7.91 -3.71
CA HIS A 27 -8.64 6.48 -3.64
C HIS A 27 -7.21 6.17 -4.13
N LEU A 28 -6.84 6.71 -5.30
CA LEU A 28 -5.53 6.45 -5.90
C LEU A 28 -4.39 7.08 -5.08
N GLU A 29 -4.58 8.32 -4.57
CA GLU A 29 -3.64 8.98 -3.69
C GLU A 29 -3.47 8.21 -2.38
N GLY A 30 -4.56 7.81 -1.75
CA GLY A 30 -4.53 7.02 -0.51
C GLY A 30 -3.81 5.70 -0.69
N ALA A 31 -4.08 4.99 -1.78
CA ALA A 31 -3.46 3.71 -2.10
C ALA A 31 -1.93 3.82 -2.29
N ILE A 32 -1.45 4.84 -3.00
CA ILE A 32 0.00 5.01 -3.21
C ILE A 32 0.71 5.51 -1.95
N ARG A 33 0.09 6.41 -1.18
CA ARG A 33 0.65 6.91 0.09
C ARG A 33 0.70 5.86 1.18
N PHE A 34 -0.14 4.84 1.08
CA PHE A 34 -0.13 3.72 2.01
C PHE A 34 1.17 2.91 1.95
N LEU A 35 1.79 2.76 0.78
CA LEU A 35 2.97 1.91 0.60
C LEU A 35 4.17 2.34 1.46
N PRO A 36 4.64 3.61 1.42
CA PRO A 36 5.73 4.02 2.29
C PRO A 36 5.40 3.90 3.77
N TYR A 37 4.16 4.17 4.19
CA TYR A 37 3.74 3.96 5.57
C TYR A 37 3.84 2.48 5.99
N GLY A 38 3.35 1.56 5.16
CA GLY A 38 3.42 0.14 5.44
C GLY A 38 4.86 -0.39 5.50
N CYS A 39 5.74 0.10 4.62
CA CYS A 39 7.16 -0.23 4.66
C CYS A 39 7.84 0.32 5.94
N ALA A 40 7.50 1.54 6.35
CA ALA A 40 8.01 2.11 7.61
C ALA A 40 7.58 1.29 8.83
N ILE A 41 6.33 0.78 8.85
CA ILE A 41 5.83 -0.12 9.89
C ILE A 41 6.66 -1.42 9.93
N ASP A 42 6.96 -2.02 8.79
CA ASP A 42 7.71 -3.27 8.73
C ASP A 42 9.16 -3.06 9.20
N GLU A 43 9.85 -2.06 8.67
CA GLU A 43 11.21 -1.73 9.11
C GLU A 43 11.29 -1.39 10.60
N PHE A 44 10.30 -0.66 11.11
CA PHE A 44 10.22 -0.37 12.54
C PHE A 44 10.13 -1.65 13.39
N GLN A 45 9.34 -2.64 12.96
CA GLN A 45 9.27 -3.92 13.65
C GLN A 45 10.63 -4.63 13.67
N HIS A 46 11.32 -4.71 12.54
CA HIS A 46 12.67 -5.28 12.48
C HIS A 46 13.60 -4.61 13.48
N LEU A 47 13.67 -3.28 13.49
CA LEU A 47 14.50 -2.51 14.40
C LEU A 47 14.17 -2.78 15.87
N VAL A 48 12.89 -2.83 16.24
CA VAL A 48 12.47 -3.08 17.62
C VAL A 48 12.79 -4.51 18.05
N TYR A 49 12.59 -5.50 17.19
CA TYR A 49 12.87 -6.92 17.52
C TYR A 49 14.37 -7.22 17.59
N GLU A 50 15.18 -6.55 16.78
CA GLU A 50 16.64 -6.63 16.85
C GLU A 50 17.21 -5.94 18.08
N ASN A 51 16.46 -4.99 18.67
CA ASN A 51 16.87 -4.20 19.82
C ASN A 51 15.85 -4.26 20.98
N PRO A 52 15.63 -5.45 21.56
CA PRO A 52 14.59 -5.65 22.58
C PRO A 52 14.82 -4.84 23.87
N GLN A 53 16.06 -4.39 24.09
CA GLN A 53 16.46 -3.56 25.24
C GLN A 53 16.09 -2.08 25.07
N TRP A 54 15.61 -1.64 23.91
CA TRP A 54 15.27 -0.24 23.69
C TRP A 54 14.19 0.26 24.64
N SER A 55 14.44 1.42 25.21
CA SER A 55 13.46 2.15 25.99
C SER A 55 12.31 2.67 25.11
N PRO A 56 11.18 3.09 25.68
CA PRO A 56 10.14 3.77 24.91
C PRO A 56 10.66 5.00 24.14
N ALA A 57 11.61 5.74 24.71
CA ALA A 57 12.21 6.91 24.05
C ALA A 57 13.05 6.51 22.82
N ASP A 58 13.80 5.40 22.90
CA ASP A 58 14.59 4.90 21.76
C ASP A 58 13.67 4.47 20.61
N ARG A 59 12.57 3.79 20.92
CA ARG A 59 11.56 3.40 19.92
C ARG A 59 10.90 4.60 19.27
N ASN A 60 10.54 5.62 20.05
CA ASN A 60 9.99 6.86 19.49
C ASN A 60 11.01 7.58 18.57
N ALA A 61 12.28 7.61 18.95
CA ALA A 61 13.33 8.19 18.15
C ALA A 61 13.54 7.42 16.82
N ALA A 62 13.50 6.09 16.86
CA ALA A 62 13.57 5.24 15.69
C ALA A 62 12.38 5.48 14.74
N TRP A 63 11.15 5.50 15.27
CA TRP A 63 9.97 5.80 14.45
C TRP A 63 10.04 7.18 13.83
N LYS A 64 10.39 8.21 14.59
CA LYS A 64 10.53 9.59 14.08
C LYS A 64 11.50 9.69 12.90
N ARG A 65 12.61 8.93 12.93
CA ARG A 65 13.56 8.87 11.82
C ARG A 65 12.93 8.22 10.59
N LEU A 66 12.28 7.05 10.74
CA LEU A 66 11.62 6.35 9.65
C LEU A 66 10.50 7.20 9.06
N GLU A 67 9.70 7.85 9.90
CA GLU A 67 8.62 8.73 9.45
C GLU A 67 9.13 9.90 8.61
N ALA A 68 10.26 10.50 9.00
CA ALA A 68 10.90 11.57 8.22
C ALA A 68 11.48 11.06 6.88
N GLU A 69 11.91 9.81 6.81
CA GLU A 69 12.44 9.19 5.60
C GLU A 69 11.34 8.76 4.64
N TYR A 70 10.36 8.01 5.14
CA TYR A 70 9.30 7.43 4.31
C TYR A 70 8.14 8.40 4.01
N MET A 71 7.89 9.35 4.91
CA MET A 71 6.73 10.25 4.85
C MET A 71 7.14 11.71 5.12
N PRO A 72 8.10 12.29 4.37
CA PRO A 72 8.66 13.63 4.63
C PRO A 72 7.64 14.76 4.51
N HIS A 73 6.44 14.49 3.99
CA HIS A 73 5.36 15.44 3.84
C HIS A 73 4.50 15.61 5.10
N ILE A 74 4.68 14.75 6.11
CA ILE A 74 3.91 14.82 7.36
C ILE A 74 4.55 15.85 8.31
N ASP A 75 3.75 16.78 8.78
CA ASP A 75 4.16 17.79 9.76
C ASP A 75 3.27 17.71 11.01
N TYR A 76 3.92 17.57 12.17
CA TYR A 76 3.27 17.52 13.48
C TYR A 76 3.63 18.74 14.34
N THR A 77 4.03 19.87 13.76
CA THR A 77 4.54 21.04 14.50
C THR A 77 3.62 21.47 15.63
N ASP A 78 2.31 21.41 15.42
CA ASP A 78 1.32 21.81 16.42
C ASP A 78 0.84 20.68 17.33
N HIS A 79 1.50 19.49 17.28
CA HIS A 79 1.06 18.32 18.03
C HIS A 79 2.16 17.75 18.94
N ALA A 80 2.26 18.28 20.16
CA ALA A 80 3.33 17.99 21.12
C ALA A 80 3.57 16.49 21.42
N PHE A 81 2.56 15.63 21.30
CA PHE A 81 2.69 14.18 21.46
C PHE A 81 3.29 13.54 20.21
N LEU A 82 2.78 13.87 19.03
CA LEU A 82 3.22 13.23 17.77
C LEU A 82 4.62 13.67 17.35
N THR A 83 5.01 14.92 17.66
CA THR A 83 6.39 15.41 17.41
C THR A 83 7.48 14.61 18.12
N GLN A 84 7.11 13.82 19.13
CA GLN A 84 8.02 12.90 19.82
C GLN A 84 8.23 11.57 19.09
N GLY A 85 7.59 11.36 17.93
CA GLY A 85 7.66 10.09 17.18
C GLY A 85 6.79 8.99 17.78
N THR A 86 5.61 9.35 18.29
CA THR A 86 4.71 8.42 19.00
C THR A 86 3.61 7.83 18.12
N TYR A 87 3.53 8.23 16.84
CA TYR A 87 2.43 7.82 15.96
C TYR A 87 2.32 6.29 15.80
N TRP A 88 3.43 5.55 15.81
CA TRP A 88 3.44 4.08 15.73
C TRP A 88 2.55 3.40 16.78
N GLN A 89 2.32 4.05 17.93
CA GLN A 89 1.49 3.50 19.02
C GLN A 89 0.00 3.37 18.64
N SER A 90 -0.45 4.08 17.59
CA SER A 90 -1.81 3.95 17.08
C SER A 90 -2.01 2.67 16.24
N GLN A 91 -0.91 2.05 15.78
CA GLN A 91 -0.96 0.90 14.89
C GLN A 91 -1.01 -0.41 15.70
N LEU A 92 -2.21 -0.92 15.95
CA LEU A 92 -2.42 -2.13 16.75
C LEU A 92 -1.74 -3.39 16.19
N HIS A 93 -1.53 -3.46 14.89
CA HIS A 93 -0.84 -4.58 14.22
C HIS A 93 0.58 -4.78 14.73
N LEU A 94 1.27 -3.71 15.11
CA LEU A 94 2.63 -3.79 15.68
C LEU A 94 2.70 -4.64 16.96
N VAL A 95 1.63 -4.67 17.71
CA VAL A 95 1.56 -5.38 18.99
C VAL A 95 0.84 -6.72 18.87
N GLY A 96 -0.24 -6.76 18.09
CA GLY A 96 -1.13 -7.91 18.02
C GLY A 96 -0.78 -8.92 16.91
N MET A 97 -0.15 -8.45 15.82
CA MET A 97 0.17 -9.27 14.64
C MET A 97 1.52 -8.86 14.06
N PRO A 98 2.63 -9.16 14.73
CA PRO A 98 3.97 -8.79 14.29
C PRO A 98 4.30 -9.30 12.88
N PHE A 99 4.95 -8.46 12.08
CA PHE A 99 5.40 -8.75 10.71
C PHE A 99 4.30 -9.09 9.69
N TYR A 100 3.03 -8.87 10.06
CA TYR A 100 1.90 -9.09 9.15
C TYR A 100 1.63 -7.88 8.23
N TYR A 101 1.96 -6.66 8.69
CA TYR A 101 1.50 -5.43 8.03
C TYR A 101 2.03 -5.26 6.60
N ILE A 102 3.23 -5.79 6.32
CA ILE A 102 3.84 -5.74 4.99
C ILE A 102 3.01 -6.48 3.92
N ASP A 103 2.22 -7.47 4.31
CA ASP A 103 1.35 -8.21 3.38
C ASP A 103 0.33 -7.30 2.69
N TYR A 104 -0.10 -6.23 3.37
CA TYR A 104 -0.99 -5.22 2.77
C TYR A 104 -0.29 -4.41 1.67
N CYS A 105 1.01 -4.12 1.84
CA CYS A 105 1.79 -3.45 0.81
C CYS A 105 1.94 -4.32 -0.43
N LEU A 106 2.27 -5.60 -0.25
CA LEU A 106 2.38 -6.58 -1.33
C LEU A 106 1.04 -6.76 -2.05
N ALA A 107 -0.06 -6.84 -1.30
CA ALA A 107 -1.40 -6.89 -1.87
C ALA A 107 -1.75 -5.62 -2.66
N GLN A 108 -1.37 -4.44 -2.16
CA GLN A 108 -1.61 -3.16 -2.85
C GLN A 108 -0.80 -3.04 -4.15
N ILE A 109 0.45 -3.51 -4.16
CA ILE A 109 1.27 -3.56 -5.38
C ILE A 109 0.62 -4.47 -6.43
N CYS A 110 0.13 -5.65 -6.02
CA CYS A 110 -0.61 -6.53 -6.91
C CYS A 110 -1.92 -5.89 -7.40
N ALA A 111 -2.61 -5.15 -6.56
CA ALA A 111 -3.84 -4.45 -6.93
C ALA A 111 -3.57 -3.35 -7.96
N PHE A 112 -2.50 -2.58 -7.83
CA PHE A 112 -2.08 -1.62 -8.85
C PHE A 112 -1.76 -2.29 -10.18
N GLN A 113 -1.08 -3.44 -10.18
CA GLN A 113 -0.81 -4.17 -11.41
C GLN A 113 -2.10 -4.66 -12.07
N PHE A 114 -3.07 -5.15 -11.30
CA PHE A 114 -4.39 -5.49 -11.84
C PHE A 114 -5.11 -4.28 -12.42
N TRP A 115 -5.04 -3.12 -11.76
CA TRP A 115 -5.60 -1.88 -12.28
C TRP A 115 -4.99 -1.50 -13.63
N LEU A 116 -3.67 -1.57 -13.76
CA LEU A 116 -2.99 -1.27 -15.04
C LEU A 116 -3.37 -2.26 -16.14
N LYS A 117 -3.47 -3.56 -15.81
CA LYS A 117 -3.96 -4.59 -16.75
C LYS A 117 -5.41 -4.35 -17.15
N ASP A 118 -6.24 -3.91 -16.22
CA ASP A 118 -7.66 -3.63 -16.44
C ASP A 118 -7.85 -2.45 -17.40
N GLU A 119 -7.06 -1.39 -17.26
CA GLU A 119 -7.03 -0.27 -18.21
C GLU A 119 -6.61 -0.70 -19.63
N GLU A 120 -5.75 -1.70 -19.76
CA GLU A 120 -5.31 -2.23 -21.06
C GLU A 120 -6.32 -3.22 -21.65
N ASN A 121 -6.81 -4.16 -20.86
CA ASN A 121 -7.78 -5.18 -21.28
C ASN A 121 -8.52 -5.78 -20.07
N HIS A 122 -9.75 -5.34 -19.88
CA HIS A 122 -10.61 -5.77 -18.78
C HIS A 122 -10.82 -7.29 -18.74
N GLU A 123 -11.13 -7.91 -19.87
CA GLU A 123 -11.45 -9.35 -19.91
C GLU A 123 -10.26 -10.20 -19.46
N ASN A 124 -9.06 -9.85 -19.91
CA ASN A 124 -7.83 -10.54 -19.50
C ASN A 124 -7.51 -10.31 -18.03
N ALA A 125 -7.58 -9.05 -17.56
CA ALA A 125 -7.33 -8.71 -16.16
C ALA A 125 -8.31 -9.44 -15.22
N TRP A 126 -9.59 -9.44 -15.57
CA TRP A 126 -10.62 -10.13 -14.83
C TRP A 126 -10.40 -11.66 -14.81
N ALA A 127 -10.08 -12.28 -15.94
CA ALA A 127 -9.81 -13.71 -16.03
C ALA A 127 -8.60 -14.10 -15.14
N ASP A 128 -7.56 -13.29 -15.11
CA ASP A 128 -6.37 -13.50 -14.28
C ASP A 128 -6.71 -13.35 -12.79
N ASN A 129 -7.50 -12.34 -12.43
CA ASN A 129 -7.97 -12.17 -11.05
C ASN A 129 -8.84 -13.34 -10.58
N VAL A 130 -9.75 -13.83 -11.44
CA VAL A 130 -10.59 -15.01 -11.13
C VAL A 130 -9.71 -16.26 -10.98
N ARG A 131 -8.67 -16.41 -11.80
CA ARG A 131 -7.71 -17.54 -11.69
C ARG A 131 -6.99 -17.49 -10.33
N LEU A 132 -6.53 -16.32 -9.91
CA LEU A 132 -5.94 -16.11 -8.59
C LEU A 132 -6.93 -16.45 -7.47
N CYS A 133 -8.17 -15.98 -7.54
CA CYS A 133 -9.21 -16.27 -6.55
C CYS A 133 -9.48 -17.77 -6.44
N ARG A 134 -9.52 -18.50 -7.58
CA ARG A 134 -9.72 -19.96 -7.59
C ARG A 134 -8.56 -20.73 -6.99
N ALA A 135 -7.33 -20.23 -7.14
CA ALA A 135 -6.17 -20.84 -6.52
C ALA A 135 -6.18 -20.69 -4.99
N GLY A 136 -6.74 -19.60 -4.46
CA GLY A 136 -6.77 -19.33 -3.03
C GLY A 136 -5.38 -19.39 -2.41
N GLY A 137 -5.25 -20.05 -1.25
CA GLY A 137 -3.98 -20.26 -0.53
C GLY A 137 -3.24 -21.55 -0.92
N SER A 138 -3.43 -22.07 -2.13
CA SER A 138 -2.85 -23.37 -2.55
C SER A 138 -1.36 -23.33 -2.92
N LYS A 139 -0.78 -22.14 -3.04
CA LYS A 139 0.59 -21.89 -3.48
C LYS A 139 1.27 -20.79 -2.67
N GLY A 140 2.59 -20.69 -2.78
CA GLY A 140 3.34 -19.56 -2.24
C GLY A 140 3.02 -18.25 -2.95
N PHE A 141 3.33 -17.12 -2.28
CA PHE A 141 2.99 -15.79 -2.78
C PHE A 141 3.49 -15.53 -4.21
N LEU A 142 4.77 -15.76 -4.48
CA LEU A 142 5.34 -15.52 -5.82
C LEU A 142 4.76 -16.44 -6.90
N GLU A 143 4.44 -17.69 -6.56
CA GLU A 143 3.76 -18.60 -7.48
C GLU A 143 2.34 -18.13 -7.81
N LEU A 144 1.64 -17.50 -6.84
CA LEU A 144 0.32 -16.90 -7.05
C LEU A 144 0.40 -15.62 -7.89
N VAL A 145 1.44 -14.81 -7.69
CA VAL A 145 1.74 -13.62 -8.51
C VAL A 145 1.95 -14.03 -9.98
N GLU A 146 2.78 -15.05 -10.22
CA GLU A 146 3.02 -15.59 -11.56
C GLU A 146 1.75 -16.18 -12.17
N LEU A 147 0.99 -16.97 -11.39
CA LEU A 147 -0.30 -17.53 -11.83
C LEU A 147 -1.30 -16.46 -12.27
N ALA A 148 -1.28 -15.31 -11.61
CA ALA A 148 -2.11 -14.15 -11.92
C ALA A 148 -1.57 -13.33 -13.12
N GLY A 149 -0.44 -13.72 -13.70
CA GLY A 149 0.22 -12.97 -14.77
C GLY A 149 0.66 -11.58 -14.34
N LEU A 150 1.08 -11.44 -13.07
CA LEU A 150 1.64 -10.22 -12.50
C LEU A 150 3.16 -10.30 -12.46
N GLU A 151 3.82 -9.15 -12.46
CA GLU A 151 5.26 -9.06 -12.23
C GLU A 151 5.57 -9.27 -10.74
N ASN A 152 6.68 -9.92 -10.45
CA ASN A 152 7.16 -10.08 -9.08
C ASN A 152 7.43 -8.71 -8.44
N PRO A 153 6.74 -8.34 -7.34
CA PRO A 153 6.85 -7.01 -6.73
C PRO A 153 8.24 -6.69 -6.13
N PHE A 154 9.10 -7.68 -5.98
CA PHE A 154 10.47 -7.51 -5.48
C PHE A 154 11.51 -7.26 -6.58
N LEU A 155 11.10 -7.21 -7.85
CA LEU A 155 12.00 -6.89 -8.95
C LEU A 155 12.17 -5.39 -9.11
N ASP A 156 13.39 -4.98 -9.41
CA ASP A 156 13.72 -3.59 -9.75
C ASP A 156 12.85 -3.11 -10.92
N GLY A 157 12.40 -1.87 -10.83
CA GLY A 157 11.60 -1.22 -11.87
C GLY A 157 10.09 -1.45 -11.78
N VAL A 158 9.59 -2.42 -11.01
CA VAL A 158 8.15 -2.67 -10.87
C VAL A 158 7.46 -1.49 -10.17
N MET A 159 8.02 -1.04 -9.05
CA MET A 159 7.46 0.10 -8.31
C MET A 159 7.57 1.41 -9.09
N GLU A 160 8.66 1.63 -9.80
CA GLU A 160 8.86 2.80 -10.64
C GLU A 160 7.82 2.88 -11.77
N LYS A 161 7.50 1.75 -12.40
CA LYS A 161 6.43 1.68 -13.41
C LYS A 161 5.07 2.06 -12.81
N ILE A 162 4.73 1.49 -11.65
CA ILE A 162 3.48 1.78 -10.94
C ILE A 162 3.43 3.26 -10.55
N ALA A 163 4.47 3.77 -9.90
CA ALA A 163 4.53 5.16 -9.45
C ALA A 163 4.39 6.15 -10.61
N ALA A 164 5.06 5.90 -11.74
CA ALA A 164 4.94 6.74 -12.93
C ALA A 164 3.50 6.78 -13.48
N LYS A 165 2.82 5.63 -13.53
CA LYS A 165 1.43 5.54 -14.01
C LYS A 165 0.45 6.20 -13.04
N VAL A 166 0.61 5.96 -11.74
CA VAL A 166 -0.21 6.59 -10.70
C VAL A 166 -0.05 8.11 -10.72
N THR A 167 1.19 8.61 -10.79
CA THR A 167 1.47 10.05 -10.86
C THR A 167 0.82 10.69 -12.08
N LYS A 168 0.95 10.05 -13.24
CA LYS A 168 0.29 10.52 -14.47
C LYS A 168 -1.23 10.62 -14.27
N ARG A 169 -1.84 9.57 -13.73
CA ARG A 169 -3.30 9.53 -13.52
C ARG A 169 -3.77 10.57 -12.52
N LEU A 170 -3.06 10.76 -11.41
CA LEU A 170 -3.35 11.82 -10.45
C LEU A 170 -3.28 13.22 -11.10
N GLY A 171 -2.31 13.46 -11.98
CA GLY A 171 -2.21 14.70 -12.76
C GLY A 171 -3.40 14.93 -13.70
N GLU A 172 -4.01 13.88 -14.26
CA GLU A 172 -5.21 13.95 -15.10
C GLU A 172 -6.49 14.20 -14.27
N LEU A 173 -6.46 13.82 -12.98
CA LEU A 173 -7.58 13.94 -12.05
C LEU A 173 -7.55 15.23 -11.22
N SER A 174 -6.43 15.95 -11.18
CA SER A 174 -6.27 17.21 -10.44
C SER A 174 -6.95 18.41 -11.09
#